data_2f4dfa0e67a04b648deae5542ee2570b
#
_entry.id   2f4dfa0e67a04b648deae5542ee2570b
#
_cell.length_a   1.000
_cell.length_b   1.000
_cell.length_c   1.000
_cell.angle_alpha   90.00
_cell.angle_beta   90.00
_cell.angle_gamma   90.00
#
_symmetry.space_group_name_H-M   'P 1'
#
loop_
_entity.id
_entity.type
_entity.pdbx_description
1 polymer ?
#
loop_
_entity_poly.entity_id
_entity_poly.type
_entity_poly.pdbx_seq_one_letter_code
_entity_poly.pdbx_strand_id
1 'polypeptide(L)'
;MEVLILSKTKYGNTQVCVGGICISNKQFIRLLNQGGYYQPADTQFNVGDIWDITFTINPNRKEPHNEDVTIHTYKFVRKIYPLETYIKNMGVPIWRNNISNIFEAKILWQNNGKGYFSENLKNYPSHSVGFWISDIDLKYSNGSYIYEKNGVSRQIVYKGSQTALNVIPKGRLIRLSLAKWWKPEDSDIESRCYLQLSGWYEDQAEPVKKVEVKPIVKAQTITKSYELPKYEAPKYQAPKTTQQPKNTSGSCYIATLCYDDFYADEVCSFRDFRDATLSKTILGRLFITQYYLFAPKLTAKLENHKTLNNAIKHLILNPLLTIIKTLKLDRK
;
A
#
# COMPACT_ATOMS: atom_id res chain seq x y z
N MET A 1 -15.05 5.64 -18.96
CA MET A 1 -15.11 4.16 -18.80
C MET A 1 -15.40 3.84 -17.36
N GLU A 2 -16.41 3.01 -17.06
CA GLU A 2 -16.73 2.63 -15.67
C GLU A 2 -15.64 1.72 -15.10
N VAL A 3 -15.10 2.14 -13.97
CA VAL A 3 -14.03 1.46 -13.23
C VAL A 3 -14.51 1.18 -11.80
N LEU A 4 -14.50 -0.08 -11.40
CA LEU A 4 -14.71 -0.49 -10.02
C LEU A 4 -13.39 -0.40 -9.25
N ILE A 5 -13.37 0.36 -8.16
CA ILE A 5 -12.20 0.46 -7.28
C ILE A 5 -12.10 -0.80 -6.41
N LEU A 6 -10.97 -1.48 -6.49
CA LEU A 6 -10.74 -2.76 -5.84
C LEU A 6 -9.80 -2.69 -4.65
N SER A 7 -8.89 -1.73 -4.61
CA SER A 7 -7.93 -1.64 -3.51
C SER A 7 -7.39 -0.24 -3.32
N LYS A 8 -7.03 0.03 -2.06
CA LYS A 8 -6.13 1.12 -1.67
C LYS A 8 -5.00 0.48 -0.88
N THR A 9 -3.77 0.59 -1.35
CA THR A 9 -2.59 0.08 -0.65
C THR A 9 -1.69 1.22 -0.27
N LYS A 10 -1.16 1.20 0.95
CA LYS A 10 -0.28 2.26 1.46
C LYS A 10 1.00 2.32 0.65
N TYR A 11 1.42 3.53 0.30
CA TYR A 11 2.69 3.82 -0.32
C TYR A 11 3.34 5.00 0.41
N GLY A 12 4.30 4.69 1.27
CA GLY A 12 4.79 5.67 2.25
C GLY A 12 3.67 6.16 3.18
N ASN A 13 3.82 7.37 3.71
CA ASN A 13 2.87 7.94 4.68
C ASN A 13 1.84 8.88 4.04
N THR A 14 2.08 9.35 2.82
CA THR A 14 1.29 10.42 2.16
C THR A 14 0.58 9.96 0.90
N GLN A 15 0.84 8.76 0.41
CA GLN A 15 0.31 8.27 -0.85
C GLN A 15 -0.33 6.88 -0.72
N VAL A 16 -1.21 6.58 -1.65
CA VAL A 16 -1.83 5.25 -1.80
C VAL A 16 -1.81 4.82 -3.25
N CYS A 17 -1.56 3.55 -3.46
CA CYS A 17 -1.79 2.91 -4.74
C CYS A 17 -3.27 2.53 -4.84
N VAL A 18 -3.99 3.09 -5.79
CA VAL A 18 -5.39 2.78 -6.06
C VAL A 18 -5.48 1.82 -7.24
N GLY A 19 -5.98 0.62 -6.99
CA GLY A 19 -6.22 -0.39 -8.02
C GLY A 19 -7.70 -0.52 -8.34
N GLY A 20 -8.02 -0.64 -9.62
CA GLY A 20 -9.37 -0.84 -10.11
C GLY A 20 -9.46 -1.87 -11.22
N ILE A 21 -10.66 -2.10 -11.70
CA ILE A 21 -10.95 -2.92 -12.87
C ILE A 21 -11.98 -2.22 -13.75
N CYS A 22 -11.71 -2.16 -15.05
CA CYS A 22 -12.66 -1.68 -16.04
C CYS A 22 -13.81 -2.70 -16.17
N ILE A 23 -15.05 -2.23 -16.00
CA ILE A 23 -16.23 -3.14 -15.98
C ILE A 23 -16.46 -3.77 -17.34
N SER A 24 -16.24 -3.03 -18.43
CA SER A 24 -16.55 -3.48 -19.78
C SER A 24 -15.62 -4.59 -20.29
N ASN A 25 -14.31 -4.43 -20.11
CA ASN A 25 -13.30 -5.35 -20.67
C ASN A 25 -12.55 -6.18 -19.62
N LYS A 26 -12.86 -6.02 -18.32
CA LYS A 26 -12.24 -6.73 -17.19
C LYS A 26 -10.75 -6.47 -17.03
N GLN A 27 -10.24 -5.41 -17.64
CA GLN A 27 -8.83 -5.03 -17.52
C GLN A 27 -8.55 -4.42 -16.13
N PHE A 28 -7.58 -4.96 -15.42
CA PHE A 28 -7.04 -4.33 -14.24
C PHE A 28 -6.29 -3.06 -14.57
N ILE A 29 -6.48 -2.02 -13.78
CA ILE A 29 -5.76 -0.75 -13.91
C ILE A 29 -5.30 -0.27 -12.54
N ARG A 30 -4.19 0.49 -12.54
CA ARG A 30 -3.69 1.23 -11.39
C ARG A 30 -3.76 2.71 -11.70
N LEU A 31 -4.54 3.44 -10.90
CA LEU A 31 -4.86 4.84 -11.16
C LEU A 31 -3.74 5.75 -10.65
N LEU A 32 -2.91 6.23 -11.55
CA LEU A 32 -1.95 7.31 -11.28
C LEU A 32 -2.63 8.66 -11.52
N ASN A 33 -2.20 9.70 -10.80
CA ASN A 33 -2.69 11.06 -11.00
C ASN A 33 -2.19 11.64 -12.33
N GLN A 34 -2.58 12.86 -12.68
CA GLN A 34 -2.19 13.52 -13.94
C GLN A 34 -0.68 13.67 -14.10
N GLY A 35 0.08 13.73 -13.01
CA GLY A 35 1.54 13.74 -13.02
C GLY A 35 2.20 12.36 -13.14
N GLY A 36 1.42 11.28 -13.25
CA GLY A 36 1.95 9.91 -13.30
C GLY A 36 2.40 9.36 -11.93
N TYR A 37 1.99 9.99 -10.83
CA TYR A 37 2.32 9.57 -9.45
C TYR A 37 1.15 8.83 -8.80
N TYR A 38 1.40 8.17 -7.67
CA TYR A 38 0.36 7.58 -6.84
C TYR A 38 -0.63 8.63 -6.34
N GLN A 39 -1.82 8.17 -5.94
CA GLN A 39 -2.86 9.05 -5.41
C GLN A 39 -2.47 9.54 -4.01
N PRO A 40 -2.91 10.72 -3.58
CA PRO A 40 -2.75 11.17 -2.20
C PRO A 40 -3.54 10.26 -1.24
N ALA A 41 -3.11 10.18 0.02
CA ALA A 41 -3.71 9.30 1.02
C ALA A 41 -5.20 9.61 1.28
N ASP A 42 -5.60 10.86 1.15
CA ASP A 42 -6.96 11.38 1.30
C ASP A 42 -7.81 11.29 0.02
N THR A 43 -7.32 10.59 -1.01
CA THR A 43 -8.06 10.42 -2.26
C THR A 43 -9.49 9.92 -2.03
N GLN A 44 -10.43 10.45 -2.81
CA GLN A 44 -11.85 10.09 -2.75
C GLN A 44 -12.18 8.69 -3.32
N PHE A 45 -11.26 8.03 -4.01
CA PHE A 45 -11.48 6.68 -4.53
C PHE A 45 -11.57 5.67 -3.38
N ASN A 46 -12.76 5.10 -3.12
CA ASN A 46 -12.95 4.09 -2.08
C ASN A 46 -13.25 2.72 -2.68
N VAL A 47 -12.84 1.67 -1.99
CA VAL A 47 -13.10 0.29 -2.41
C VAL A 47 -14.60 0.04 -2.50
N GLY A 48 -15.03 -0.55 -3.60
CA GLY A 48 -16.44 -0.80 -3.93
C GLY A 48 -17.13 0.33 -4.70
N ASP A 49 -16.48 1.49 -4.85
CA ASP A 49 -17.03 2.57 -5.67
C ASP A 49 -16.80 2.32 -7.16
N ILE A 50 -17.80 2.65 -7.98
CA ILE A 50 -17.67 2.75 -9.44
C ILE A 50 -17.53 4.22 -9.82
N TRP A 51 -16.51 4.48 -10.62
CA TRP A 51 -16.21 5.79 -11.17
C TRP A 51 -16.21 5.73 -12.71
N ASP A 52 -16.77 6.73 -13.36
CA ASP A 52 -16.52 6.96 -14.77
C ASP A 52 -15.21 7.74 -14.91
N ILE A 53 -14.21 7.11 -15.55
CA ILE A 53 -12.83 7.61 -15.60
C ILE A 53 -12.36 7.67 -17.06
N THR A 54 -11.74 8.79 -17.45
CA THR A 54 -10.92 8.86 -18.67
C THR A 54 -9.45 8.76 -18.30
N PHE A 55 -8.70 7.97 -19.04
CA PHE A 55 -7.29 7.73 -18.76
C PHE A 55 -6.52 7.39 -20.04
N THR A 56 -5.20 7.52 -19.97
CA THR A 56 -4.25 7.02 -20.95
C THR A 56 -3.33 5.99 -20.30
N ILE A 57 -2.84 5.06 -21.11
CA ILE A 57 -1.83 4.09 -20.68
C ILE A 57 -0.56 4.84 -20.31
N ASN A 58 0.02 4.57 -19.13
CA ASN A 58 1.26 5.19 -18.74
C ASN A 58 2.42 4.64 -19.61
N PRO A 59 3.16 5.47 -20.34
CA PRO A 59 4.24 5.01 -21.24
C PRO A 59 5.43 4.40 -20.48
N ASN A 60 5.62 4.73 -19.21
CA ASN A 60 6.72 4.25 -18.37
C ASN A 60 6.41 2.93 -17.65
N ARG A 61 5.45 2.15 -18.16
CA ARG A 61 5.14 0.82 -17.59
C ARG A 61 6.32 -0.11 -17.74
N LYS A 62 6.58 -0.90 -16.70
CA LYS A 62 7.57 -1.98 -16.73
C LYS A 62 6.89 -3.26 -16.25
N GLU A 63 6.99 -4.33 -17.04
CA GLU A 63 6.46 -5.63 -16.62
C GLU A 63 6.96 -6.03 -15.22
N PRO A 64 6.11 -6.70 -14.42
CA PRO A 64 4.74 -7.14 -14.69
C PRO A 64 3.67 -6.06 -14.45
N HIS A 65 4.04 -4.79 -14.22
CA HIS A 65 3.15 -3.68 -13.86
C HIS A 65 2.53 -3.02 -15.10
N ASN A 66 1.79 -3.81 -15.88
CA ASN A 66 1.14 -3.34 -17.10
C ASN A 66 -0.16 -2.57 -16.86
N GLU A 67 -0.61 -2.50 -15.61
CA GLU A 67 -1.88 -1.89 -15.20
C GLU A 67 -1.81 -0.37 -15.02
N ASP A 68 -0.64 0.24 -15.06
CA ASP A 68 -0.46 1.66 -14.79
C ASP A 68 -1.13 2.53 -15.86
N VAL A 69 -2.06 3.38 -15.42
CA VAL A 69 -2.76 4.37 -16.25
C VAL A 69 -2.72 5.75 -15.60
N THR A 70 -2.58 6.78 -16.41
CA THR A 70 -2.68 8.19 -15.97
C THR A 70 -4.11 8.65 -16.16
N ILE A 71 -4.80 9.03 -15.06
CA ILE A 71 -6.19 9.49 -15.10
C ILE A 71 -6.26 10.98 -15.47
N HIS A 72 -7.31 11.35 -16.20
CA HIS A 72 -7.56 12.74 -16.63
C HIS A 72 -8.82 13.31 -15.99
N THR A 73 -9.96 12.65 -16.20
CA THR A 73 -11.24 13.04 -15.60
C THR A 73 -11.83 11.87 -14.85
N TYR A 74 -12.60 12.16 -13.82
CA TYR A 74 -13.29 11.13 -13.07
C TYR A 74 -14.57 11.69 -12.44
N LYS A 75 -15.62 10.84 -12.40
CA LYS A 75 -16.91 11.16 -11.80
C LYS A 75 -17.43 9.94 -11.06
N PHE A 76 -17.85 10.11 -9.81
CA PHE A 76 -18.50 9.05 -9.05
C PHE A 76 -19.82 8.64 -9.73
N VAL A 77 -20.06 7.35 -9.85
CA VAL A 77 -21.29 6.79 -10.45
C VAL A 77 -22.15 6.16 -9.36
N ARG A 78 -21.63 5.12 -8.70
CA ARG A 78 -22.35 4.38 -7.66
C ARG A 78 -21.39 3.55 -6.82
N LYS A 79 -21.92 2.98 -5.73
CA LYS A 79 -21.22 1.98 -4.91
C LYS A 79 -21.84 0.61 -5.10
N ILE A 80 -21.03 -0.43 -5.03
CA ILE A 80 -21.47 -1.83 -5.22
C ILE A 80 -21.66 -2.51 -3.86
N TYR A 81 -22.79 -3.15 -3.71
CA TYR A 81 -23.14 -4.07 -2.63
C TYR A 81 -23.96 -5.23 -3.19
N PRO A 82 -23.72 -6.49 -2.80
CA PRO A 82 -22.56 -6.99 -2.05
C PRO A 82 -21.31 -7.09 -2.94
N LEU A 83 -20.15 -6.65 -2.43
CA LEU A 83 -18.96 -6.48 -3.26
C LEU A 83 -18.27 -7.79 -3.63
N GLU A 84 -18.12 -8.73 -2.68
CA GLU A 84 -17.45 -10.01 -2.92
C GLU A 84 -18.19 -10.83 -3.98
N THR A 85 -19.51 -10.94 -3.84
CA THR A 85 -20.39 -11.62 -4.80
C THR A 85 -20.33 -10.95 -6.17
N TYR A 86 -20.34 -9.62 -6.22
CA TYR A 86 -20.23 -8.90 -7.49
C TYR A 86 -18.91 -9.22 -8.21
N ILE A 87 -17.77 -9.20 -7.52
CA ILE A 87 -16.46 -9.51 -8.11
C ILE A 87 -16.42 -10.97 -8.59
N LYS A 88 -16.92 -11.92 -7.79
CA LYS A 88 -16.97 -13.35 -8.19
C LYS A 88 -17.78 -13.57 -9.46
N ASN A 89 -18.86 -12.80 -9.65
CA ASN A 89 -19.74 -12.89 -10.82
C ASN A 89 -19.25 -12.11 -12.05
N MET A 90 -18.18 -11.30 -11.92
CA MET A 90 -17.62 -10.56 -13.05
C MET A 90 -16.97 -11.45 -14.13
N GLY A 91 -16.71 -12.74 -13.83
CA GLY A 91 -16.03 -13.65 -14.75
C GLY A 91 -14.52 -13.39 -14.88
N VAL A 92 -13.90 -12.76 -13.87
CA VAL A 92 -12.45 -12.57 -13.83
C VAL A 92 -11.74 -13.82 -13.31
N PRO A 93 -10.50 -14.09 -13.74
CA PRO A 93 -9.70 -15.18 -13.20
C PRO A 93 -9.53 -15.06 -11.70
N ILE A 94 -9.73 -16.16 -10.97
CA ILE A 94 -9.53 -16.26 -9.53
C ILE A 94 -8.69 -17.50 -9.27
N TRP A 95 -7.49 -17.32 -8.76
CA TRP A 95 -6.68 -18.44 -8.27
C TRP A 95 -7.38 -19.09 -7.06
N ARG A 96 -7.28 -20.41 -6.96
CA ARG A 96 -7.96 -21.16 -5.90
C ARG A 96 -7.02 -22.13 -5.22
N ASN A 97 -7.35 -22.46 -3.97
CA ASN A 97 -6.67 -23.46 -3.15
C ASN A 97 -5.26 -23.04 -2.73
N ASN A 98 -4.27 -23.89 -2.96
CA ASN A 98 -2.92 -23.72 -2.46
C ASN A 98 -2.26 -22.44 -2.97
N ILE A 99 -1.52 -21.76 -2.09
CA ILE A 99 -0.77 -20.55 -2.41
C ILE A 99 0.23 -20.72 -3.55
N SER A 100 0.71 -21.95 -3.79
CA SER A 100 1.61 -22.23 -4.92
C SER A 100 0.97 -22.03 -6.29
N ASN A 101 -0.37 -21.96 -6.36
CA ASN A 101 -1.10 -21.79 -7.64
C ASN A 101 -1.23 -20.33 -8.08
N ILE A 102 -0.92 -19.37 -7.21
CA ILE A 102 -1.02 -17.95 -7.56
C ILE A 102 0.05 -17.54 -8.56
N PHE A 103 -0.25 -16.57 -9.40
CA PHE A 103 0.64 -16.07 -10.46
C PHE A 103 1.24 -17.21 -11.30
N GLU A 104 0.38 -18.15 -11.75
CA GLU A 104 0.72 -19.29 -12.62
C GLU A 104 1.83 -20.18 -12.04
N ALA A 105 1.90 -20.30 -10.71
CA ALA A 105 2.92 -21.06 -9.97
C ALA A 105 4.37 -20.62 -10.22
N LYS A 106 4.59 -19.37 -10.62
CA LYS A 106 5.92 -18.84 -10.97
C LYS A 106 6.60 -18.07 -9.84
N ILE A 107 5.94 -17.91 -8.68
CA ILE A 107 6.49 -17.19 -7.54
C ILE A 107 7.69 -17.95 -6.96
N LEU A 108 8.77 -17.21 -6.76
CA LEU A 108 9.92 -17.67 -5.99
C LEU A 108 9.69 -17.39 -4.51
N TRP A 109 10.19 -18.27 -3.64
CA TRP A 109 10.02 -18.15 -2.21
C TRP A 109 11.37 -18.05 -1.51
N GLN A 110 11.54 -17.02 -0.70
CA GLN A 110 12.69 -16.88 0.17
C GLN A 110 12.63 -17.88 1.34
N ASN A 111 13.75 -18.10 2.01
CA ASN A 111 13.81 -18.97 3.20
C ASN A 111 12.92 -18.49 4.35
N ASN A 112 12.65 -17.18 4.44
CA ASN A 112 11.73 -16.58 5.40
C ASN A 112 10.25 -16.71 5.00
N GLY A 113 9.95 -17.35 3.87
CA GLY A 113 8.60 -17.57 3.37
C GLY A 113 8.01 -16.44 2.52
N LYS A 114 8.73 -15.34 2.26
CA LYS A 114 8.24 -14.26 1.38
C LYS A 114 8.32 -14.64 -0.09
N GLY A 115 7.24 -14.35 -0.82
CA GLY A 115 7.15 -14.57 -2.26
C GLY A 115 7.67 -13.38 -3.06
N TYR A 116 8.34 -13.64 -4.20
CA TYR A 116 8.84 -12.60 -5.09
C TYR A 116 9.02 -13.09 -6.53
N PHE A 117 9.21 -12.15 -7.44
CA PHE A 117 9.73 -12.36 -8.79
C PHE A 117 11.08 -11.68 -8.95
N SER A 118 11.96 -12.30 -9.73
CA SER A 118 13.30 -11.81 -10.01
C SER A 118 13.37 -11.20 -11.40
N GLU A 119 13.98 -10.02 -11.51
CA GLU A 119 14.22 -9.38 -12.81
C GLU A 119 15.16 -10.21 -13.71
N ASN A 120 16.14 -10.90 -13.09
CA ASN A 120 17.13 -11.68 -13.82
C ASN A 120 16.53 -12.91 -14.51
N LEU A 121 15.51 -13.53 -13.91
CA LEU A 121 14.91 -14.75 -14.44
C LEU A 121 13.95 -14.49 -15.59
N LYS A 122 13.46 -13.25 -15.77
CA LYS A 122 12.50 -12.85 -16.82
C LYS A 122 11.26 -13.76 -16.92
N ASN A 123 10.95 -14.52 -15.87
CA ASN A 123 9.84 -15.45 -15.82
C ASN A 123 8.69 -14.92 -14.94
N TYR A 124 8.40 -13.64 -15.07
CA TYR A 124 7.32 -12.98 -14.35
C TYR A 124 6.02 -12.97 -15.17
N PRO A 125 4.87 -12.84 -14.52
CA PRO A 125 3.57 -12.79 -15.20
C PRO A 125 3.42 -11.46 -15.98
N SER A 126 2.47 -11.45 -16.92
CA SER A 126 2.11 -10.23 -17.67
C SER A 126 1.27 -9.23 -16.87
N HIS A 127 0.99 -9.52 -15.59
CA HIS A 127 0.15 -8.71 -14.70
C HIS A 127 0.70 -8.73 -13.28
N SER A 128 0.49 -7.66 -12.54
CA SER A 128 0.99 -7.54 -11.15
C SER A 128 -0.08 -7.67 -10.09
N VAL A 129 -1.32 -7.99 -10.46
CA VAL A 129 -2.46 -8.08 -9.55
C VAL A 129 -3.36 -9.25 -9.92
N GLY A 130 -4.07 -9.80 -8.93
CA GLY A 130 -5.05 -10.86 -9.15
C GLY A 130 -5.86 -11.17 -7.91
N PHE A 131 -6.81 -12.09 -8.06
CA PHE A 131 -7.64 -12.56 -6.97
C PHE A 131 -7.28 -13.99 -6.57
N TRP A 132 -7.39 -14.26 -5.29
CA TRP A 132 -7.13 -15.59 -4.74
C TRP A 132 -8.16 -15.95 -3.67
N ILE A 133 -8.53 -17.22 -3.63
CA ILE A 133 -9.34 -17.83 -2.57
C ILE A 133 -8.49 -18.92 -1.91
N SER A 134 -8.10 -18.67 -0.67
CA SER A 134 -7.29 -19.60 0.11
C SER A 134 -8.10 -20.83 0.55
N ASP A 135 -7.46 -21.98 0.58
CA ASP A 135 -7.99 -23.23 1.10
C ASP A 135 -7.82 -23.41 2.61
N ILE A 136 -7.14 -22.47 3.26
CA ILE A 136 -6.97 -22.43 4.72
C ILE A 136 -7.15 -21.00 5.24
N ASP A 137 -7.35 -20.89 6.55
CA ASP A 137 -7.35 -19.62 7.26
C ASP A 137 -5.96 -18.98 7.20
N LEU A 138 -5.90 -17.65 7.01
CA LEU A 138 -4.65 -16.89 7.04
C LEU A 138 -4.57 -16.12 8.36
N LYS A 139 -3.60 -16.43 9.20
CA LYS A 139 -3.38 -15.74 10.48
C LYS A 139 -2.51 -14.51 10.30
N TYR A 140 -2.93 -13.39 10.89
CA TYR A 140 -2.13 -12.16 10.89
C TYR A 140 -1.03 -12.22 11.95
N SER A 141 0.18 -11.92 11.55
CA SER A 141 1.34 -11.84 12.43
C SER A 141 2.37 -10.86 11.86
N ASN A 142 2.82 -9.93 12.68
CA ASN A 142 3.91 -9.00 12.36
C ASN A 142 3.79 -8.33 10.97
N GLY A 143 2.62 -7.77 10.65
CA GLY A 143 2.40 -7.06 9.38
C GLY A 143 2.18 -7.97 8.17
N SER A 144 2.07 -9.28 8.35
CA SER A 144 1.89 -10.26 7.28
C SER A 144 0.75 -11.24 7.61
N TYR A 145 0.14 -11.80 6.58
CA TYR A 145 -0.72 -12.96 6.68
C TYR A 145 0.08 -14.22 6.41
N ILE A 146 -0.07 -15.21 7.27
CA ILE A 146 0.69 -16.47 7.23
C ILE A 146 -0.20 -17.56 6.64
N TYR A 147 0.27 -18.16 5.56
CA TYR A 147 -0.26 -19.40 4.99
C TYR A 147 0.64 -20.55 5.49
N GLU A 148 0.08 -21.45 6.28
CA GLU A 148 0.82 -22.58 6.85
C GLU A 148 0.06 -23.89 6.59
N LYS A 149 0.62 -24.75 5.74
CA LYS A 149 0.01 -26.03 5.37
C LYS A 149 1.06 -27.06 5.02
N ASN A 150 0.92 -28.27 5.58
CA ASN A 150 1.78 -29.42 5.29
C ASN A 150 3.29 -29.14 5.46
N GLY A 151 3.66 -28.43 6.54
CA GLY A 151 5.06 -28.05 6.81
C GLY A 151 5.60 -26.89 5.96
N VAL A 152 4.79 -26.34 5.04
CA VAL A 152 5.13 -25.17 4.24
C VAL A 152 4.56 -23.93 4.91
N SER A 153 5.43 -22.96 5.25
CA SER A 153 5.04 -21.64 5.76
C SER A 153 5.38 -20.57 4.72
N ARG A 154 4.38 -19.71 4.41
CA ARG A 154 4.54 -18.60 3.47
C ARG A 154 4.01 -17.31 4.10
N GLN A 155 4.71 -16.20 3.86
CA GLN A 155 4.34 -14.88 4.37
C GLN A 155 3.90 -13.97 3.23
N ILE A 156 2.72 -13.34 3.40
CA ILE A 156 2.20 -12.35 2.45
C ILE A 156 2.11 -11.03 3.19
N VAL A 157 2.98 -10.09 2.86
CA VAL A 157 3.01 -8.76 3.52
C VAL A 157 1.70 -8.04 3.27
N TYR A 158 1.05 -7.56 4.33
CA TYR A 158 -0.19 -6.81 4.23
C TYR A 158 0.09 -5.32 3.96
N LYS A 159 -0.49 -4.80 2.88
CA LYS A 159 -0.36 -3.38 2.47
C LYS A 159 -1.69 -2.67 2.26
N GLY A 160 -2.80 -3.36 2.48
CA GLY A 160 -4.14 -2.76 2.34
C GLY A 160 -4.39 -1.62 3.33
N SER A 161 -5.40 -0.81 3.03
CA SER A 161 -5.85 0.29 3.89
C SER A 161 -6.88 -0.13 4.93
N GLN A 162 -7.46 -1.32 4.81
CA GLN A 162 -8.42 -1.87 5.78
C GLN A 162 -7.70 -2.20 7.09
N THR A 163 -8.41 -2.14 8.21
CA THR A 163 -7.90 -2.65 9.49
C THR A 163 -7.62 -4.15 9.36
N ALA A 164 -6.42 -4.58 9.71
CA ALA A 164 -6.05 -5.98 9.61
C ALA A 164 -6.96 -6.86 10.50
N LEU A 165 -7.48 -7.95 9.94
CA LEU A 165 -8.17 -8.98 10.71
C LEU A 165 -7.12 -9.91 11.34
N ASN A 166 -7.39 -10.41 12.54
CA ASN A 166 -6.53 -11.44 13.16
C ASN A 166 -6.46 -12.71 12.31
N VAL A 167 -7.56 -13.01 11.60
CA VAL A 167 -7.66 -14.17 10.70
C VAL A 167 -8.51 -13.78 9.49
N ILE A 168 -8.01 -14.03 8.29
CA ILE A 168 -8.82 -14.05 7.07
C ILE A 168 -9.29 -15.49 6.88
N PRO A 169 -10.61 -15.78 6.93
CA PRO A 169 -11.12 -17.15 6.82
C PRO A 169 -10.84 -17.75 5.44
N LYS A 170 -10.65 -19.07 5.40
CA LYS A 170 -10.65 -19.84 4.15
C LYS A 170 -11.90 -19.53 3.31
N GLY A 171 -11.76 -19.55 2.00
CA GLY A 171 -12.89 -19.27 1.09
C GLY A 171 -13.17 -17.79 0.86
N ARG A 172 -12.55 -16.87 1.62
CA ARG A 172 -12.64 -15.43 1.42
C ARG A 172 -11.92 -15.01 0.14
N LEU A 173 -12.53 -14.10 -0.61
CA LEU A 173 -11.88 -13.51 -1.78
C LEU A 173 -10.83 -12.50 -1.33
N ILE A 174 -9.59 -12.71 -1.76
CA ILE A 174 -8.42 -11.90 -1.41
C ILE A 174 -7.87 -11.28 -2.69
N ARG A 175 -7.41 -10.03 -2.61
CA ARG A 175 -6.65 -9.38 -3.68
C ARG A 175 -5.17 -9.40 -3.36
N LEU A 176 -4.41 -9.96 -4.28
CA LEU A 176 -2.96 -9.98 -4.25
C LEU A 176 -2.39 -8.96 -5.23
N SER A 177 -1.20 -8.46 -4.94
CA SER A 177 -0.44 -7.59 -5.84
C SER A 177 1.06 -7.85 -5.69
N LEU A 178 1.82 -7.40 -6.70
CA LEU A 178 3.27 -7.33 -6.65
C LEU A 178 3.71 -5.90 -6.35
N ALA A 179 4.66 -5.74 -5.45
CA ALA A 179 5.35 -4.47 -5.26
C ALA A 179 6.06 -4.04 -6.56
N LYS A 180 6.33 -2.76 -6.73
CA LYS A 180 7.22 -2.30 -7.81
C LYS A 180 8.60 -2.94 -7.68
N TRP A 181 9.29 -3.02 -8.80
CA TRP A 181 10.69 -3.46 -8.83
C TRP A 181 11.50 -2.69 -7.80
N TRP A 182 12.17 -3.40 -6.96
CA TRP A 182 13.01 -2.85 -5.92
C TRP A 182 14.31 -3.65 -5.80
N LYS A 183 15.38 -2.91 -5.66
CA LYS A 183 16.73 -3.41 -5.42
C LYS A 183 17.36 -2.54 -4.32
N PRO A 184 18.02 -3.12 -3.30
CA PRO A 184 18.83 -2.34 -2.39
C PRO A 184 19.92 -1.59 -3.18
N GLU A 185 20.13 -0.30 -2.86
CA GLU A 185 21.24 0.47 -3.43
C GLU A 185 22.55 -0.20 -3.01
N ASP A 186 23.54 -0.20 -3.91
CA ASP A 186 24.90 -0.75 -3.68
C ASP A 186 24.92 -2.22 -3.21
N SER A 187 23.97 -3.02 -3.61
CA SER A 187 23.94 -4.46 -3.34
C SER A 187 24.01 -5.28 -4.63
N ASP A 188 24.59 -6.46 -4.55
CA ASP A 188 24.58 -7.44 -5.64
C ASP A 188 23.25 -8.20 -5.75
N ILE A 189 22.30 -7.91 -4.84
CA ILE A 189 20.96 -8.51 -4.88
C ILE A 189 20.24 -8.00 -6.13
N GLU A 190 19.66 -8.93 -6.87
CA GLU A 190 18.82 -8.63 -8.03
C GLU A 190 17.60 -7.78 -7.68
N SER A 191 17.06 -7.05 -8.65
CA SER A 191 15.79 -6.34 -8.51
C SER A 191 14.63 -7.34 -8.38
N ARG A 192 13.72 -7.12 -7.42
CA ARG A 192 12.61 -8.03 -7.08
C ARG A 192 11.28 -7.32 -6.98
N CYS A 193 10.22 -8.00 -7.40
CA CYS A 193 8.83 -7.64 -7.13
C CYS A 193 8.27 -8.55 -6.05
N TYR A 194 8.03 -8.04 -4.84
CA TYR A 194 7.54 -8.84 -3.72
C TYR A 194 6.02 -9.00 -3.74
N LEU A 195 5.56 -10.20 -3.36
CA LEU A 195 4.15 -10.52 -3.17
C LEU A 195 3.58 -9.75 -1.99
N GLN A 196 2.39 -9.15 -2.19
CA GLN A 196 1.67 -8.38 -1.19
C GLN A 196 0.19 -8.76 -1.18
N LEU A 197 -0.45 -8.68 -0.01
CA LEU A 197 -1.89 -8.75 0.15
C LEU A 197 -2.44 -7.33 0.18
N SER A 198 -3.27 -7.00 -0.80
CA SER A 198 -3.83 -5.65 -1.00
C SER A 198 -5.17 -5.43 -0.30
N GLY A 199 -5.86 -6.51 0.08
CA GLY A 199 -7.15 -6.47 0.74
C GLY A 199 -7.92 -7.78 0.61
N TRP A 200 -9.07 -7.83 1.24
CA TRP A 200 -10.07 -8.90 1.12
C TRP A 200 -11.43 -8.27 0.96
N TYR A 201 -12.42 -9.07 0.57
CA TYR A 201 -13.76 -8.59 0.33
C TYR A 201 -14.77 -9.32 1.20
N GLU A 202 -15.80 -8.61 1.59
CA GLU A 202 -16.93 -9.11 2.37
C GLU A 202 -18.22 -8.63 1.75
N ASP A 203 -19.23 -9.48 1.80
CA ASP A 203 -20.59 -9.12 1.44
C ASP A 203 -21.22 -8.40 2.64
N GLN A 204 -20.86 -7.14 2.82
CA GLN A 204 -21.55 -6.27 3.77
C GLN A 204 -22.94 -5.93 3.21
N ALA A 205 -23.93 -5.89 4.08
CA ALA A 205 -25.24 -5.35 3.72
C ALA A 205 -25.09 -3.85 3.37
N GLU A 206 -25.89 -3.39 2.42
CA GLU A 206 -25.98 -1.96 2.15
C GLU A 206 -26.26 -1.22 3.47
N PRO A 207 -25.51 -0.18 3.83
CA PRO A 207 -25.78 0.57 5.05
C PRO A 207 -27.21 1.10 4.98
N VAL A 208 -28.05 0.62 5.88
CA VAL A 208 -29.42 1.14 6.01
C VAL A 208 -29.29 2.64 6.25
N LYS A 209 -29.72 3.45 5.29
CA LYS A 209 -29.85 4.91 5.53
C LYS A 209 -30.77 5.02 6.73
N LYS A 210 -30.25 5.43 7.89
CA LYS A 210 -31.09 5.85 9.00
C LYS A 210 -31.96 6.98 8.47
N VAL A 211 -33.20 6.68 8.19
CA VAL A 211 -34.21 7.72 7.97
C VAL A 211 -34.31 8.43 9.32
N GLU A 212 -33.71 9.61 9.41
CA GLU A 212 -33.98 10.50 10.52
C GLU A 212 -35.48 10.82 10.45
N VAL A 213 -36.26 10.11 11.24
CA VAL A 213 -37.63 10.50 11.53
C VAL A 213 -37.53 11.79 12.34
N LYS A 214 -37.56 12.92 11.65
CA LYS A 214 -37.71 14.22 12.31
C LYS A 214 -39.02 14.17 13.10
N PRO A 215 -39.02 14.44 14.40
CA PRO A 215 -40.26 14.55 15.15
C PRO A 215 -41.07 15.67 14.53
N ILE A 216 -42.33 15.38 14.26
CA ILE A 216 -43.29 16.38 13.80
C ILE A 216 -43.50 17.38 14.93
N VAL A 217 -42.75 18.48 14.91
CA VAL A 217 -43.00 19.61 15.78
C VAL A 217 -44.07 20.47 15.11
N LYS A 218 -45.20 20.59 15.79
CA LYS A 218 -46.27 21.49 15.39
C LYS A 218 -45.73 22.91 15.16
N ALA A 219 -46.06 23.47 14.01
CA ALA A 219 -45.66 24.79 13.60
C ALA A 219 -46.04 25.83 14.64
N GLN A 220 -45.07 26.54 15.19
CA GLN A 220 -45.24 27.89 15.73
C GLN A 220 -44.51 28.86 14.83
N THR A 221 -45.29 29.75 14.23
CA THR A 221 -44.83 30.81 13.37
C THR A 221 -44.05 31.83 14.21
N ILE A 222 -42.76 31.94 13.99
CA ILE A 222 -41.95 33.06 14.46
C ILE A 222 -41.18 33.61 13.28
N THR A 223 -41.65 34.72 12.77
CA THR A 223 -40.95 35.60 11.84
C THR A 223 -39.82 36.32 12.59
N LYS A 224 -38.60 35.93 12.36
CA LYS A 224 -37.40 36.76 12.58
C LYS A 224 -36.43 36.53 11.43
N SER A 225 -36.25 37.61 10.67
CA SER A 225 -35.24 37.70 9.62
C SER A 225 -33.84 37.66 10.24
N TYR A 226 -33.05 36.65 9.89
CA TYR A 226 -31.61 36.65 10.16
C TYR A 226 -30.88 36.88 8.85
N GLU A 227 -30.12 37.97 8.78
CA GLU A 227 -29.14 38.19 7.72
C GLU A 227 -28.00 37.19 7.88
N LEU A 228 -27.71 36.48 6.80
CA LEU A 228 -26.56 35.56 6.70
C LEU A 228 -25.26 36.37 6.67
N PRO A 229 -24.26 36.04 7.50
CA PRO A 229 -22.94 36.64 7.37
C PRO A 229 -22.30 36.20 6.05
N LYS A 230 -21.81 37.20 5.29
CA LYS A 230 -21.02 36.96 4.07
C LYS A 230 -19.76 36.20 4.41
N TYR A 231 -19.68 34.96 3.93
CA TYR A 231 -18.48 34.16 4.01
C TYR A 231 -17.52 34.61 2.89
N GLU A 232 -16.45 35.31 3.24
CA GLU A 232 -15.35 35.58 2.33
C GLU A 232 -14.44 34.32 2.31
N ALA A 233 -14.36 33.67 1.16
CA ALA A 233 -13.47 32.56 0.92
C ALA A 233 -12.01 33.03 1.09
N PRO A 234 -11.16 32.30 1.86
CA PRO A 234 -9.76 32.66 1.95
C PRO A 234 -9.10 32.55 0.57
N LYS A 235 -8.42 33.62 0.16
CA LYS A 235 -7.61 33.65 -1.07
C LYS A 235 -6.49 32.64 -0.95
N TYR A 236 -6.61 31.55 -1.71
CA TYR A 236 -5.56 30.54 -1.86
C TYR A 236 -4.38 31.16 -2.60
N GLN A 237 -3.30 31.43 -1.89
CA GLN A 237 -2.01 31.74 -2.51
C GLN A 237 -1.32 30.40 -2.82
N ALA A 238 -1.13 30.13 -4.11
CA ALA A 238 -0.35 29.00 -4.57
C ALA A 238 1.05 29.03 -3.93
N PRO A 239 1.55 27.91 -3.36
CA PRO A 239 2.92 27.85 -2.85
C PRO A 239 3.88 28.09 -4.00
N LYS A 240 4.82 29.04 -3.82
CA LYS A 240 5.94 29.26 -4.73
C LYS A 240 6.70 27.96 -4.90
N THR A 241 6.93 27.59 -6.14
CA THR A 241 7.73 26.45 -6.59
C THR A 241 9.04 26.37 -5.82
N THR A 242 9.09 25.53 -4.79
CA THR A 242 10.34 25.16 -4.15
C THR A 242 10.88 24.00 -4.95
N GLN A 243 12.09 24.17 -5.46
CA GLN A 243 12.84 23.20 -6.25
C GLN A 243 12.74 21.81 -5.61
N GLN A 244 12.42 20.80 -6.41
CA GLN A 244 12.47 19.38 -6.02
C GLN A 244 13.82 19.11 -5.35
N PRO A 245 13.84 18.51 -4.15
CA PRO A 245 15.08 17.95 -3.66
C PRO A 245 15.48 16.82 -4.60
N LYS A 246 16.68 16.91 -5.16
CA LYS A 246 17.34 15.82 -5.88
C LYS A 246 17.22 14.58 -5.01
N ASN A 247 16.70 13.49 -5.59
CA ASN A 247 16.57 12.17 -5.00
C ASN A 247 17.83 11.75 -4.22
N THR A 248 17.80 11.93 -2.92
CA THR A 248 18.66 11.24 -1.97
C THR A 248 17.77 10.49 -0.99
N SER A 249 16.90 9.65 -1.52
CA SER A 249 16.20 8.67 -0.69
C SER A 249 17.14 7.50 -0.43
N GLY A 250 18.20 7.74 0.35
CA GLY A 250 19.08 6.69 0.82
C GLY A 250 18.31 5.66 1.63
N SER A 251 18.59 4.37 1.41
CA SER A 251 17.99 3.24 2.13
C SER A 251 18.38 3.29 3.61
N CYS A 252 17.44 3.01 4.53
CA CYS A 252 17.77 2.68 5.92
C CYS A 252 18.20 1.22 5.99
N TYR A 253 19.42 0.89 5.51
CA TYR A 253 19.93 -0.47 5.29
C TYR A 253 19.69 -1.42 6.46
N ILE A 254 20.14 -1.07 7.66
CA ILE A 254 20.03 -1.93 8.85
C ILE A 254 18.58 -2.12 9.25
N ALA A 255 17.78 -1.05 9.27
CA ALA A 255 16.37 -1.14 9.58
C ALA A 255 15.64 -1.99 8.52
N THR A 256 15.88 -1.75 7.22
CA THR A 256 15.29 -2.55 6.14
C THR A 256 15.62 -4.04 6.26
N LEU A 257 16.87 -4.37 6.62
CA LEU A 257 17.28 -5.76 6.84
C LEU A 257 16.59 -6.39 8.06
N CYS A 258 16.52 -5.67 9.19
CA CYS A 258 15.99 -6.19 10.44
C CYS A 258 14.46 -6.29 10.45
N TYR A 259 13.76 -5.38 9.74
CA TYR A 259 12.31 -5.46 9.55
C TYR A 259 11.92 -6.24 8.31
N ASP A 260 12.91 -6.59 7.47
CA ASP A 260 12.76 -7.39 6.25
C ASP A 260 11.72 -6.80 5.27
N ASP A 261 11.50 -5.49 5.33
CA ASP A 261 10.62 -4.73 4.45
C ASP A 261 11.08 -3.28 4.33
N PHE A 262 11.40 -2.87 3.10
CA PHE A 262 11.77 -1.48 2.79
C PHE A 262 10.66 -0.49 3.14
N TYR A 263 9.40 -0.89 3.07
CA TYR A 263 8.23 -0.06 3.31
C TYR A 263 7.57 -0.31 4.67
N ALA A 264 8.22 -1.05 5.58
CA ALA A 264 7.71 -1.19 6.93
C ALA A 264 7.49 0.19 7.57
N ASP A 265 6.41 0.35 8.33
CA ASP A 265 6.09 1.62 9.02
C ASP A 265 7.25 2.07 9.92
N GLU A 266 7.96 1.12 10.51
CA GLU A 266 9.14 1.35 11.33
C GLU A 266 10.31 1.90 10.48
N VAL A 267 10.55 1.31 9.32
CA VAL A 267 11.60 1.77 8.40
C VAL A 267 11.28 3.14 7.83
N CYS A 268 10.00 3.39 7.53
CA CYS A 268 9.53 4.72 7.10
C CYS A 268 9.73 5.76 8.20
N SER A 269 9.39 5.43 9.47
CA SER A 269 9.64 6.33 10.61
C SER A 269 11.13 6.68 10.79
N PHE A 270 12.04 5.72 10.56
CA PHE A 270 13.48 5.99 10.59
C PHE A 270 13.93 6.92 9.45
N ARG A 271 13.36 6.78 8.25
CA ARG A 271 13.63 7.70 7.14
C ARG A 271 13.11 9.10 7.43
N ASP A 272 11.88 9.20 7.91
CA ASP A 272 11.27 10.48 8.27
C ASP A 272 12.08 11.16 9.39
N PHE A 273 12.55 10.42 10.40
CA PHE A 273 13.47 10.93 11.43
C PHE A 273 14.80 11.41 10.84
N ARG A 274 15.41 10.64 9.94
CA ARG A 274 16.61 11.06 9.23
C ARG A 274 16.38 12.38 8.49
N ASP A 275 15.30 12.48 7.73
CA ASP A 275 15.01 13.60 6.84
C ASP A 275 14.45 14.82 7.60
N ALA A 276 13.63 14.60 8.64
CA ALA A 276 13.04 15.68 9.43
C ALA A 276 13.95 16.24 10.51
N THR A 277 14.82 15.42 11.09
CA THR A 277 15.61 15.78 12.28
C THR A 277 17.12 15.70 12.02
N LEU A 278 17.66 14.53 11.64
CA LEU A 278 19.10 14.36 11.50
C LEU A 278 19.70 15.21 10.39
N SER A 279 19.04 15.28 9.23
CA SER A 279 19.55 16.05 8.09
C SER A 279 19.68 17.56 8.36
N LYS A 280 18.95 18.09 9.36
CA LYS A 280 18.95 19.51 9.71
C LYS A 280 20.11 19.91 10.61
N THR A 281 20.80 18.96 11.24
CA THR A 281 21.92 19.23 12.15
C THR A 281 23.26 18.86 11.52
N ILE A 282 24.33 19.53 11.91
CA ILE A 282 25.70 19.23 11.42
C ILE A 282 26.10 17.82 11.82
N LEU A 283 25.91 17.47 13.10
CA LEU A 283 26.21 16.13 13.62
C LEU A 283 25.36 15.05 12.98
N GLY A 284 24.09 15.33 12.71
CA GLY A 284 23.20 14.39 12.04
C GLY A 284 23.60 14.12 10.58
N ARG A 285 24.02 15.15 9.84
CA ARG A 285 24.55 14.98 8.47
C ARG A 285 25.85 14.16 8.47
N LEU A 286 26.73 14.40 9.42
CA LEU A 286 27.97 13.63 9.57
C LEU A 286 27.63 12.15 9.88
N PHE A 287 26.69 11.91 10.80
CA PHE A 287 26.21 10.56 11.11
C PHE A 287 25.62 9.87 9.87
N ILE A 288 24.76 10.56 9.11
CA ILE A 288 24.16 10.03 7.87
C ILE A 288 25.26 9.63 6.88
N THR A 289 26.26 10.48 6.67
CA THR A 289 27.39 10.20 5.76
C THR A 289 28.15 8.94 6.19
N GLN A 290 28.50 8.83 7.48
CA GLN A 290 29.20 7.66 8.00
C GLN A 290 28.32 6.40 7.92
N TYR A 291 27.04 6.52 8.26
CA TYR A 291 26.09 5.41 8.16
C TYR A 291 26.07 4.80 6.75
N TYR A 292 25.98 5.62 5.70
CA TYR A 292 25.95 5.13 4.32
C TYR A 292 27.27 4.53 3.83
N LEU A 293 28.40 4.89 4.44
CA LEU A 293 29.68 4.26 4.13
C LEU A 293 29.80 2.86 4.74
N PHE A 294 29.24 2.62 5.91
CA PHE A 294 29.40 1.37 6.64
C PHE A 294 28.21 0.42 6.57
N ALA A 295 26.97 0.94 6.52
CA ALA A 295 25.76 0.13 6.58
C ALA A 295 25.65 -0.91 5.46
N PRO A 296 26.00 -0.65 4.18
CA PRO A 296 25.92 -1.67 3.14
C PRO A 296 26.83 -2.88 3.40
N LYS A 297 28.07 -2.62 3.87
CA LYS A 297 29.00 -3.70 4.21
C LYS A 297 28.56 -4.49 5.43
N LEU A 298 27.94 -3.83 6.39
CA LEU A 298 27.42 -4.45 7.60
C LEU A 298 26.20 -5.32 7.28
N THR A 299 25.25 -4.80 6.49
CA THR A 299 24.05 -5.57 6.09
C THR A 299 24.38 -6.79 5.26
N ALA A 300 25.37 -6.72 4.37
CA ALA A 300 25.84 -7.90 3.61
C ALA A 300 26.35 -9.02 4.54
N LYS A 301 27.04 -8.66 5.64
CA LYS A 301 27.47 -9.65 6.65
C LYS A 301 26.31 -10.19 7.49
N LEU A 302 25.32 -9.35 7.78
CA LEU A 302 24.17 -9.68 8.63
C LEU A 302 23.06 -10.46 7.90
N GLU A 303 23.03 -10.46 6.57
CA GLU A 303 21.93 -11.02 5.76
C GLU A 303 21.62 -12.48 6.12
N ASN A 304 22.61 -13.27 6.47
CA ASN A 304 22.45 -14.70 6.83
C ASN A 304 22.32 -14.95 8.35
N HIS A 305 22.36 -13.92 9.20
CA HIS A 305 22.38 -14.05 10.65
C HIS A 305 21.05 -13.63 11.30
N LYS A 306 20.00 -14.43 11.12
CA LYS A 306 18.63 -14.13 11.60
C LYS A 306 18.55 -13.83 13.09
N THR A 307 19.26 -14.59 13.93
CA THR A 307 19.29 -14.37 15.40
C THR A 307 19.87 -13.01 15.74
N LEU A 308 20.93 -12.60 15.06
CA LEU A 308 21.58 -11.32 15.29
C LEU A 308 20.71 -10.16 14.77
N ASN A 309 20.04 -10.34 13.61
CA ASN A 309 19.09 -9.36 13.08
C ASN A 309 17.90 -9.15 14.03
N ASN A 310 17.37 -10.23 14.63
CA ASN A 310 16.34 -10.14 15.65
C ASN A 310 16.84 -9.44 16.92
N ALA A 311 18.05 -9.71 17.37
CA ALA A 311 18.66 -9.01 18.50
C ALA A 311 18.79 -7.52 18.23
N ILE A 312 19.33 -7.11 17.08
CA ILE A 312 19.41 -5.70 16.65
C ILE A 312 18.03 -5.05 16.60
N LYS A 313 17.04 -5.73 16.01
CA LYS A 313 15.67 -5.26 15.95
C LYS A 313 15.10 -4.95 17.33
N HIS A 314 15.19 -5.90 18.27
CA HIS A 314 14.54 -5.78 19.57
C HIS A 314 15.33 -4.93 20.57
N LEU A 315 16.65 -5.00 20.56
CA LEU A 315 17.49 -4.31 21.54
C LEU A 315 17.89 -2.90 21.13
N ILE A 316 17.91 -2.60 19.83
CA ILE A 316 18.37 -1.29 19.32
C ILE A 316 17.24 -0.57 18.59
N LEU A 317 16.69 -1.17 17.53
CA LEU A 317 15.76 -0.44 16.65
C LEU A 317 14.41 -0.17 17.30
N ASN A 318 13.80 -1.13 17.99
CA ASN A 318 12.50 -0.91 18.64
C ASN A 318 12.56 0.15 19.76
N PRO A 319 13.55 0.15 20.70
CA PRO A 319 13.67 1.21 21.67
C PRO A 319 13.90 2.59 21.03
N LEU A 320 14.77 2.67 20.02
CA LEU A 320 15.02 3.91 19.30
C LEU A 320 13.75 4.42 18.59
N LEU A 321 13.00 3.53 17.96
CA LEU A 321 11.73 3.86 17.32
C LEU A 321 10.70 4.40 18.33
N THR A 322 10.65 3.82 19.52
CA THR A 322 9.78 4.29 20.61
C THR A 322 10.14 5.73 20.99
N ILE A 323 11.42 6.04 21.14
CA ILE A 323 11.90 7.40 21.44
C ILE A 323 11.52 8.36 20.30
N ILE A 324 11.77 8.00 19.05
CA ILE A 324 11.44 8.81 17.87
C ILE A 324 9.95 9.16 17.84
N LYS A 325 9.08 8.17 18.05
CA LYS A 325 7.62 8.36 18.04
C LYS A 325 7.13 9.16 19.24
N THR A 326 7.65 8.90 20.43
CA THR A 326 7.28 9.62 21.66
C THR A 326 7.65 11.10 21.58
N LEU A 327 8.84 11.41 21.08
CA LEU A 327 9.32 12.78 20.91
C LEU A 327 8.85 13.42 19.58
N LYS A 328 8.09 12.71 18.75
CA LYS A 328 7.59 13.17 17.44
C LYS A 328 8.69 13.66 16.50
N LEU A 329 9.86 13.04 16.55
CA LEU A 329 11.04 13.44 15.78
C LEU A 329 10.98 13.01 14.30
N ASP A 330 10.03 12.15 13.92
CA ASP A 330 9.71 11.69 12.56
C ASP A 330 8.65 12.56 11.85
N ARG A 331 8.26 13.68 12.46
CA ARG A 331 7.29 14.61 11.87
C ARG A 331 8.01 15.80 11.21
N LYS A 332 7.59 16.14 10.00
CA LYS A 332 8.02 17.34 9.25
C LYS A 332 7.30 18.58 9.74
#